data_5973102bac316f65b6a91ba7b4f6f200
#
_entry.id   5973102bac316f65b6a91ba7b4f6f200
#
_cell.length_a   1.000
_cell.length_b   1.000
_cell.length_c   1.000
_cell.angle_alpha   90.00
_cell.angle_beta   90.00
_cell.angle_gamma   90.00
#
_symmetry.space_group_name_H-M   'P 1'
#
loop_
_entity.id
_entity.type
_entity.pdbx_description
1 polymer ?
#
loop_
_entity_poly.entity_id
_entity_poly.type
_entity_poly.pdbx_seq_one_letter_code
_entity_poly.pdbx_strand_id
1 'polypeptide(L)'
;MACLSAGAALAAPGASSQPVPAAATAAAPQVQQFTLKNGMQLIVQPDRRAPTAVHMVWVRVGSMDEVDGTTGVAHALEHMMFKGSKSVKPGDFSRRVAALGGQENAFTWRDYTGYYQQIPSNRLEDVMKLESDRFANNQWPDSEFKKEIEVIKEERRMRTDDQPRAMLMEQLMAATFMASPYRRPVVGWMSDLNSMTPGDVRDFHKRWYVPANAAVVVVGDVNVNQVRAWAEKYYGSIPARALPQRKPQTEPSQIGVRRIEVKQPAEQAFIAMAYRTPTLKSVDKLQAEDKEALALLVLSAVLDGYDGARLERALVQGEGQANGRVADSAGSSANIMGRGPSLFMLTGVPAQGKTVADVEAALRAQIKKVADEGVQADELERVKTQWMASNVYERDSVMGQAQNLGNYWIQNMPLDAEDKLLAELRKVTSDDVKAVAAKYFGDDQLTVGTLVPQPLPAGSKPQRPMSGKADADKSMH
;
A
#
# COMPACT_ATOMS: atom_id res chain seq x y z
N MET A 1 -41.96 -35.20 54.98
CA MET A 1 -41.16 -35.74 56.08
C MET A 1 -39.77 -35.25 55.96
N ALA A 2 -39.34 -34.53 56.95
CA ALA A 2 -38.04 -33.87 57.09
C ALA A 2 -36.91 -34.84 57.29
N CYS A 3 -35.69 -34.46 56.89
CA CYS A 3 -34.52 -34.64 57.74
C CYS A 3 -33.42 -33.68 57.24
N LEU A 4 -33.13 -32.70 58.08
CA LEU A 4 -31.92 -31.89 58.06
C LEU A 4 -30.67 -32.73 58.45
N SER A 5 -29.57 -32.48 57.79
CA SER A 5 -28.24 -32.75 58.38
C SER A 5 -27.26 -31.64 58.03
N ALA A 6 -26.84 -30.94 59.05
CA ALA A 6 -25.83 -29.91 59.04
C ALA A 6 -24.42 -30.53 58.86
N GLY A 7 -23.64 -30.05 57.94
CA GLY A 7 -22.23 -30.41 57.76
C GLY A 7 -21.37 -29.16 57.95
N ALA A 8 -20.49 -29.18 58.92
CA ALA A 8 -19.60 -28.11 59.34
C ALA A 8 -18.55 -27.80 58.25
N ALA A 9 -18.39 -26.53 57.96
CA ALA A 9 -17.29 -25.99 57.12
C ALA A 9 -16.00 -25.93 57.93
N LEU A 10 -14.99 -26.71 57.50
CA LEU A 10 -13.59 -26.56 57.91
C LEU A 10 -12.93 -25.49 57.07
N ALA A 11 -12.51 -24.41 57.69
CA ALA A 11 -11.71 -23.37 57.05
C ALA A 11 -10.29 -23.87 56.80
N ALA A 12 -9.84 -23.84 55.53
CA ALA A 12 -8.45 -24.11 55.16
C ALA A 12 -7.61 -22.81 55.35
N PRO A 13 -6.36 -22.92 55.82
CA PRO A 13 -5.50 -21.75 56.08
C PRO A 13 -5.06 -21.09 54.77
N GLY A 14 -5.03 -19.77 54.76
CA GLY A 14 -4.71 -18.90 53.65
C GLY A 14 -3.36 -19.19 52.98
N ALA A 15 -3.43 -19.46 51.70
CA ALA A 15 -2.24 -19.47 50.86
C ALA A 15 -1.84 -18.01 50.58
N SER A 16 -0.68 -17.61 51.06
CA SER A 16 -0.05 -16.35 50.75
C SER A 16 0.27 -16.32 49.24
N SER A 17 -0.43 -15.48 48.48
CA SER A 17 -0.07 -15.16 47.10
C SER A 17 1.26 -14.41 47.07
N GLN A 18 2.35 -15.09 46.72
CA GLN A 18 3.58 -14.41 46.35
C GLN A 18 3.33 -13.58 45.08
N PRO A 19 3.80 -12.34 44.98
CA PRO A 19 3.70 -11.58 43.74
C PRO A 19 4.51 -12.28 42.66
N VAL A 20 3.82 -12.61 41.55
CA VAL A 20 4.46 -13.08 40.31
C VAL A 20 5.48 -11.97 39.91
N PRO A 21 6.76 -12.29 39.70
CA PRO A 21 7.70 -11.30 39.21
C PRO A 21 7.17 -10.76 37.89
N ALA A 22 7.05 -9.43 37.80
CA ALA A 22 6.75 -8.78 36.52
C ALA A 22 7.81 -9.24 35.51
N ALA A 23 7.39 -9.93 34.48
CA ALA A 23 8.27 -10.29 33.39
C ALA A 23 8.93 -8.99 32.90
N ALA A 24 10.25 -8.93 32.99
CA ALA A 24 11.00 -7.82 32.44
C ALA A 24 10.58 -7.67 30.99
N THR A 25 9.95 -6.57 30.66
CA THR A 25 9.63 -6.20 29.28
C THR A 25 10.94 -6.17 28.53
N ALA A 26 11.22 -7.22 27.76
CA ALA A 26 12.35 -7.21 26.86
C ALA A 26 12.21 -5.97 25.98
N ALA A 27 13.23 -5.12 25.98
CA ALA A 27 13.26 -3.94 25.13
C ALA A 27 12.89 -4.37 23.70
N ALA A 28 11.96 -3.66 23.06
CA ALA A 28 11.55 -3.94 21.70
C ALA A 28 12.79 -4.09 20.81
N PRO A 29 12.86 -5.09 19.93
CA PRO A 29 14.03 -5.34 19.11
C PRO A 29 14.36 -4.10 18.28
N GLN A 30 15.51 -3.50 18.57
CA GLN A 30 15.89 -2.22 17.98
C GLN A 30 16.30 -2.45 16.52
N VAL A 31 15.60 -1.80 15.60
CA VAL A 31 15.95 -1.77 14.18
C VAL A 31 17.32 -1.10 13.99
N GLN A 32 18.16 -1.66 13.13
CA GLN A 32 19.48 -1.11 12.81
C GLN A 32 19.64 -0.89 11.33
N GLN A 33 20.27 0.22 10.95
CA GLN A 33 20.53 0.58 9.56
C GLN A 33 22.04 0.76 9.34
N PHE A 34 22.50 0.25 8.20
CA PHE A 34 23.87 0.36 7.75
C PHE A 34 23.92 0.78 6.28
N THR A 35 24.95 1.54 5.91
CA THR A 35 25.26 1.80 4.51
C THR A 35 26.44 0.89 4.12
N LEU A 36 26.21 0.02 3.11
CA LEU A 36 27.25 -0.83 2.58
C LEU A 36 28.25 0.01 1.77
N LYS A 37 29.48 -0.52 1.55
CA LYS A 37 30.57 0.20 0.88
C LYS A 37 30.25 0.73 -0.53
N ASN A 38 29.22 0.16 -1.18
CA ASN A 38 28.74 0.58 -2.51
C ASN A 38 27.51 1.51 -2.49
N GLY A 39 27.08 1.93 -1.29
CA GLY A 39 25.93 2.83 -1.07
C GLY A 39 24.59 2.14 -0.88
N MET A 40 24.48 0.81 -1.05
CA MET A 40 23.24 0.08 -0.75
C MET A 40 22.93 0.16 0.75
N GLN A 41 21.66 0.31 1.09
CA GLN A 41 21.24 0.31 2.49
C GLN A 41 20.97 -1.11 2.96
N LEU A 42 21.28 -1.40 4.21
CA LEU A 42 20.90 -2.60 4.93
C LEU A 42 20.12 -2.20 6.17
N ILE A 43 18.89 -2.72 6.31
CA ILE A 43 18.02 -2.51 7.45
C ILE A 43 17.75 -3.87 8.08
N VAL A 44 18.04 -4.03 9.37
CA VAL A 44 17.88 -5.30 10.09
C VAL A 44 17.09 -5.08 11.36
N GLN A 45 16.03 -5.87 11.52
CA GLN A 45 15.23 -5.89 12.75
C GLN A 45 15.13 -7.34 13.26
N PRO A 46 15.82 -7.69 14.37
CA PRO A 46 15.66 -9.00 15.00
C PRO A 46 14.24 -9.18 15.55
N ASP A 47 13.62 -10.32 15.24
CA ASP A 47 12.35 -10.77 15.81
C ASP A 47 12.41 -12.28 16.04
N ARG A 48 12.57 -12.71 17.28
CA ARG A 48 12.83 -14.10 17.66
C ARG A 48 11.58 -14.88 18.06
N ARG A 49 10.39 -14.37 17.76
CA ARG A 49 9.13 -15.01 18.10
C ARG A 49 8.88 -16.32 17.32
N ALA A 50 9.47 -16.44 16.15
CA ALA A 50 9.42 -17.64 15.29
C ALA A 50 10.77 -17.87 14.61
N PRO A 51 11.17 -19.12 14.28
CA PRO A 51 12.44 -19.43 13.61
C PRO A 51 12.40 -19.14 12.12
N THR A 52 11.86 -17.98 11.75
CA THR A 52 11.69 -17.52 10.35
C THR A 52 12.33 -16.16 10.15
N ALA A 53 12.66 -15.85 8.91
CA ALA A 53 13.10 -14.55 8.50
C ALA A 53 12.42 -14.12 7.20
N VAL A 54 12.15 -12.84 7.07
CA VAL A 54 11.77 -12.16 5.83
C VAL A 54 12.99 -11.41 5.34
N HIS A 55 13.37 -11.68 4.12
CA HIS A 55 14.40 -10.96 3.37
C HIS A 55 13.72 -10.21 2.24
N MET A 56 13.99 -8.91 2.10
CA MET A 56 13.44 -8.08 1.02
C MET A 56 14.55 -7.28 0.36
N VAL A 57 14.44 -7.09 -0.96
CA VAL A 57 15.19 -6.07 -1.70
C VAL A 57 14.20 -5.04 -2.22
N TRP A 58 14.35 -3.82 -1.77
CA TRP A 58 13.58 -2.66 -2.22
C TRP A 58 14.40 -1.82 -3.17
N VAL A 59 13.83 -1.49 -4.31
CA VAL A 59 14.45 -0.59 -5.28
C VAL A 59 13.56 0.66 -5.42
N ARG A 60 14.16 1.84 -5.24
CA ARG A 60 13.45 3.13 -5.32
C ARG A 60 13.23 3.50 -6.79
N VAL A 61 12.49 2.65 -7.50
CA VAL A 61 12.09 2.81 -8.89
C VAL A 61 10.77 2.10 -9.14
N GLY A 62 9.86 2.75 -9.82
CA GLY A 62 8.55 2.22 -10.19
C GLY A 62 8.00 2.92 -11.42
N SER A 63 6.69 2.84 -11.65
CA SER A 63 6.09 3.42 -12.86
C SER A 63 6.25 4.95 -12.97
N MET A 64 6.51 5.66 -11.86
CA MET A 64 6.78 7.09 -11.93
C MET A 64 8.12 7.44 -12.58
N ASP A 65 9.05 6.50 -12.67
CA ASP A 65 10.38 6.69 -13.27
C ASP A 65 10.41 6.31 -14.77
N GLU A 66 9.28 5.87 -15.31
CA GLU A 66 9.07 5.52 -16.71
C GLU A 66 8.88 6.75 -17.59
N VAL A 67 8.92 6.56 -18.90
CA VAL A 67 8.60 7.59 -19.90
C VAL A 67 7.49 7.11 -20.81
N ASP A 68 6.74 8.04 -21.41
CA ASP A 68 5.71 7.71 -22.41
C ASP A 68 6.34 6.95 -23.57
N GLY A 69 5.66 5.92 -24.08
CA GLY A 69 6.17 4.98 -25.08
C GLY A 69 6.79 3.71 -24.50
N THR A 70 7.12 3.69 -23.20
CA THR A 70 7.63 2.50 -22.49
C THR A 70 6.99 2.32 -21.12
N THR A 71 5.72 2.73 -20.95
CA THR A 71 5.00 2.53 -19.70
C THR A 71 4.81 1.04 -19.44
N GLY A 72 4.89 0.65 -18.16
CA GLY A 72 4.88 -0.75 -17.75
C GLY A 72 6.24 -1.44 -17.75
N VAL A 73 7.33 -0.72 -18.12
CA VAL A 73 8.67 -1.31 -18.17
C VAL A 73 9.18 -1.70 -16.79
N ALA A 74 8.79 -1.00 -15.72
CA ALA A 74 9.15 -1.37 -14.35
C ALA A 74 8.50 -2.70 -13.95
N HIS A 75 7.22 -2.89 -14.27
CA HIS A 75 6.49 -4.14 -14.05
C HIS A 75 7.02 -5.27 -14.94
N ALA A 76 7.29 -4.99 -16.23
CA ALA A 76 7.92 -5.96 -17.11
C ALA A 76 9.30 -6.40 -16.60
N LEU A 77 10.10 -5.50 -16.05
CA LEU A 77 11.37 -5.85 -15.43
C LEU A 77 11.16 -6.74 -14.20
N GLU A 78 10.17 -6.47 -13.36
CA GLU A 78 9.83 -7.34 -12.22
C GLU A 78 9.66 -8.79 -12.69
N HIS A 79 8.83 -9.04 -13.71
CA HIS A 79 8.63 -10.36 -14.31
C HIS A 79 9.94 -10.95 -14.83
N MET A 80 10.73 -10.14 -15.54
CA MET A 80 11.99 -10.58 -16.13
C MET A 80 13.09 -10.87 -15.10
N MET A 81 12.97 -10.34 -13.87
CA MET A 81 13.87 -10.70 -12.76
C MET A 81 13.78 -12.17 -12.38
N PHE A 82 12.67 -12.85 -12.67
CA PHE A 82 12.50 -14.30 -12.42
C PHE A 82 12.95 -15.18 -13.60
N LYS A 83 13.34 -14.58 -14.72
CA LYS A 83 13.68 -15.32 -15.95
C LYS A 83 15.18 -15.63 -16.11
N GLY A 84 15.97 -15.41 -15.05
CA GLY A 84 17.35 -15.85 -14.97
C GLY A 84 18.34 -14.80 -14.52
N SER A 85 19.51 -15.28 -14.15
CA SER A 85 20.69 -14.52 -13.79
C SER A 85 21.94 -15.24 -14.30
N LYS A 86 23.12 -14.70 -14.00
CA LYS A 86 24.38 -15.33 -14.38
C LYS A 86 24.52 -16.78 -13.85
N SER A 87 24.01 -17.04 -12.62
CA SER A 87 24.16 -18.35 -11.97
C SER A 87 22.86 -19.15 -11.87
N VAL A 88 21.72 -18.59 -12.30
CA VAL A 88 20.38 -19.18 -12.12
C VAL A 88 19.64 -19.17 -13.45
N LYS A 89 19.19 -20.34 -13.90
CA LYS A 89 18.39 -20.50 -15.13
C LYS A 89 16.94 -20.02 -14.91
N PRO A 90 16.18 -19.74 -15.99
CA PRO A 90 14.75 -19.42 -15.89
C PRO A 90 13.97 -20.44 -15.05
N GLY A 91 13.18 -19.96 -14.08
CA GLY A 91 12.39 -20.79 -13.16
C GLY A 91 13.16 -21.49 -12.04
N ASP A 92 14.49 -21.45 -12.05
CA ASP A 92 15.30 -22.10 -11.00
C ASP A 92 15.30 -21.29 -9.69
N PHE A 93 15.10 -19.98 -9.75
CA PHE A 93 15.08 -19.16 -8.55
C PHE A 93 13.96 -19.62 -7.61
N SER A 94 12.74 -19.66 -8.09
CA SER A 94 11.55 -20.11 -7.33
C SER A 94 11.68 -21.54 -6.82
N ARG A 95 12.20 -22.43 -7.66
CA ARG A 95 12.45 -23.83 -7.26
C ARG A 95 13.48 -23.93 -6.14
N ARG A 96 14.55 -23.13 -6.17
CA ARG A 96 15.58 -23.13 -5.11
C ARG A 96 15.03 -22.54 -3.81
N VAL A 97 14.27 -21.43 -3.86
CA VAL A 97 13.61 -20.86 -2.67
C VAL A 97 12.64 -21.89 -2.06
N ALA A 98 11.80 -22.52 -2.87
CA ALA A 98 10.90 -23.55 -2.40
C ALA A 98 11.63 -24.77 -1.78
N ALA A 99 12.75 -25.19 -2.37
CA ALA A 99 13.59 -26.27 -1.83
C ALA A 99 14.25 -25.92 -0.48
N LEU A 100 14.43 -24.62 -0.20
CA LEU A 100 14.89 -24.13 1.11
C LEU A 100 13.74 -24.04 2.13
N GLY A 101 12.50 -24.38 1.75
CA GLY A 101 11.31 -24.26 2.59
C GLY A 101 10.73 -22.85 2.64
N GLY A 102 11.06 -22.00 1.65
CA GLY A 102 10.63 -20.63 1.57
C GLY A 102 9.50 -20.38 0.56
N GLN A 103 8.94 -19.19 0.67
CA GLN A 103 8.01 -18.60 -0.29
C GLN A 103 8.60 -17.29 -0.79
N GLU A 104 8.30 -16.92 -2.02
CA GLU A 104 8.75 -15.68 -2.62
C GLU A 104 7.64 -14.99 -3.40
N ASN A 105 7.77 -13.69 -3.55
CA ASN A 105 7.00 -12.91 -4.51
C ASN A 105 7.71 -11.58 -4.79
N ALA A 106 7.11 -10.78 -5.67
CA ALA A 106 7.53 -9.42 -5.96
C ALA A 106 6.31 -8.53 -6.17
N PHE A 107 6.53 -7.24 -6.15
CA PHE A 107 5.50 -6.24 -6.42
C PHE A 107 6.13 -4.99 -7.00
N THR A 108 5.46 -4.39 -7.97
CA THR A 108 5.79 -3.07 -8.53
C THR A 108 4.68 -2.10 -8.22
N TRP A 109 5.07 -0.92 -7.74
CA TRP A 109 4.16 0.19 -7.50
C TRP A 109 4.62 1.44 -8.24
N ARG A 110 3.96 2.57 -7.99
CA ARG A 110 4.38 3.83 -8.62
C ARG A 110 5.78 4.26 -8.22
N ASP A 111 6.12 4.10 -6.96
CA ASP A 111 7.33 4.65 -6.33
C ASP A 111 8.48 3.66 -6.19
N TYR A 112 8.19 2.38 -6.25
CA TYR A 112 9.14 1.31 -5.90
C TYR A 112 8.82 -0.02 -6.57
N THR A 113 9.84 -0.88 -6.58
CA THR A 113 9.70 -2.32 -6.85
C THR A 113 10.33 -3.08 -5.68
N GLY A 114 9.64 -4.09 -5.18
CA GLY A 114 10.09 -4.90 -4.05
C GLY A 114 10.11 -6.39 -4.39
N TYR A 115 11.11 -7.09 -3.89
CA TYR A 115 11.26 -8.54 -3.99
C TYR A 115 11.39 -9.11 -2.59
N TYR A 116 10.70 -10.18 -2.28
CA TYR A 116 10.79 -10.75 -0.93
C TYR A 116 10.83 -12.27 -0.93
N GLN A 117 11.44 -12.81 0.11
CA GLN A 117 11.42 -14.22 0.46
C GLN A 117 11.14 -14.34 1.96
N GLN A 118 10.20 -15.20 2.29
CA GLN A 118 9.96 -15.65 3.67
C GLN A 118 10.47 -17.07 3.81
N ILE A 119 11.38 -17.32 4.73
CA ILE A 119 12.17 -18.55 4.81
C ILE A 119 12.45 -18.95 6.27
N PRO A 120 12.83 -20.20 6.53
CA PRO A 120 13.48 -20.56 7.79
C PRO A 120 14.76 -19.73 8.00
N SER A 121 14.95 -19.19 9.20
CA SER A 121 16.04 -18.23 9.49
C SER A 121 17.45 -18.79 9.22
N ASN A 122 17.65 -20.09 9.37
CA ASN A 122 18.90 -20.79 9.07
C ASN A 122 19.22 -20.92 7.57
N ARG A 123 18.33 -20.47 6.68
CA ARG A 123 18.49 -20.43 5.23
C ARG A 123 18.68 -19.03 4.65
N LEU A 124 18.75 -18.03 5.52
CA LEU A 124 18.86 -16.63 5.10
C LEU A 124 20.08 -16.37 4.21
N GLU A 125 21.27 -16.93 4.55
CA GLU A 125 22.47 -16.73 3.74
C GLU A 125 22.31 -17.25 2.30
N ASP A 126 21.66 -18.43 2.14
CA ASP A 126 21.41 -19.03 0.82
C ASP A 126 20.56 -18.09 -0.04
N VAL A 127 19.52 -17.50 0.54
CA VAL A 127 18.63 -16.57 -0.17
C VAL A 127 19.32 -15.24 -0.47
N MET A 128 20.06 -14.67 0.48
CA MET A 128 20.84 -13.45 0.24
C MET A 128 21.83 -13.61 -0.92
N LYS A 129 22.45 -14.78 -1.04
CA LYS A 129 23.34 -15.11 -2.16
C LYS A 129 22.58 -15.20 -3.49
N LEU A 130 21.41 -15.85 -3.51
CA LEU A 130 20.59 -15.97 -4.73
C LEU A 130 20.07 -14.59 -5.18
N GLU A 131 19.55 -13.81 -4.25
CA GLU A 131 18.97 -12.51 -4.53
C GLU A 131 20.00 -11.49 -4.98
N SER A 132 21.19 -11.49 -4.39
CA SER A 132 22.27 -10.58 -4.80
C SER A 132 22.75 -10.86 -6.23
N ASP A 133 22.77 -12.13 -6.67
CA ASP A 133 23.05 -12.49 -8.05
C ASP A 133 21.92 -12.05 -8.99
N ARG A 134 20.65 -12.27 -8.59
CA ARG A 134 19.49 -11.79 -9.35
C ARG A 134 19.52 -10.27 -9.53
N PHE A 135 19.77 -9.51 -8.47
CA PHE A 135 19.85 -8.05 -8.51
C PHE A 135 20.98 -7.55 -9.42
N ALA A 136 22.18 -8.12 -9.28
CA ALA A 136 23.38 -7.62 -9.96
C ALA A 136 23.56 -8.15 -11.38
N ASN A 137 23.15 -9.38 -11.64
CA ASN A 137 23.48 -10.14 -12.81
C ASN A 137 22.25 -10.70 -13.54
N ASN A 138 21.11 -10.00 -13.42
CA ASN A 138 19.88 -10.38 -14.14
C ASN A 138 20.17 -10.46 -15.64
N GLN A 139 19.91 -11.62 -16.24
CA GLN A 139 20.07 -11.86 -17.68
C GLN A 139 19.15 -12.99 -18.14
N TRP A 140 18.60 -12.84 -19.32
CA TRP A 140 17.65 -13.76 -19.93
C TRP A 140 17.72 -13.62 -21.46
N PRO A 141 17.39 -14.70 -22.22
CA PRO A 141 17.31 -14.64 -23.67
C PRO A 141 16.04 -13.92 -24.14
N ASP A 142 16.07 -13.32 -25.31
CA ASP A 142 14.93 -12.61 -25.89
C ASP A 142 13.67 -13.49 -26.03
N SER A 143 13.86 -14.80 -26.15
CA SER A 143 12.76 -15.76 -26.20
C SER A 143 11.94 -15.82 -24.92
N GLU A 144 12.54 -15.58 -23.75
CA GLU A 144 11.80 -15.50 -22.48
C GLU A 144 10.98 -14.21 -22.41
N PHE A 145 11.56 -13.07 -22.83
CA PHE A 145 10.80 -11.82 -22.91
C PHE A 145 9.59 -11.94 -23.84
N LYS A 146 9.75 -12.56 -25.03
CA LYS A 146 8.64 -12.74 -25.98
C LYS A 146 7.46 -13.53 -25.40
N LYS A 147 7.73 -14.47 -24.51
CA LYS A 147 6.67 -15.21 -23.79
C LYS A 147 6.06 -14.35 -22.70
N GLU A 148 6.89 -13.68 -21.93
CA GLU A 148 6.47 -12.98 -20.74
C GLU A 148 5.69 -11.70 -21.05
N ILE A 149 6.03 -11.00 -22.12
CA ILE A 149 5.24 -9.82 -22.53
C ILE A 149 3.79 -10.18 -22.87
N GLU A 150 3.53 -11.37 -23.41
CA GLU A 150 2.16 -11.84 -23.64
C GLU A 150 1.44 -12.18 -22.32
N VAL A 151 2.17 -12.69 -21.31
CA VAL A 151 1.63 -12.89 -19.96
C VAL A 151 1.24 -11.55 -19.33
N ILE A 152 2.09 -10.54 -19.43
CA ILE A 152 1.84 -9.19 -18.92
C ILE A 152 0.63 -8.54 -19.61
N LYS A 153 0.51 -8.69 -20.92
CA LYS A 153 -0.67 -8.21 -21.68
C LYS A 153 -1.96 -8.90 -21.23
N GLU A 154 -1.90 -10.21 -20.96
CA GLU A 154 -3.06 -10.94 -20.46
C GLU A 154 -3.41 -10.53 -19.04
N GLU A 155 -2.40 -10.32 -18.19
CA GLU A 155 -2.59 -9.78 -16.85
C GLU A 155 -3.27 -8.40 -16.89
N ARG A 156 -2.82 -7.50 -17.80
CA ARG A 156 -3.47 -6.21 -18.00
C ARG A 156 -4.95 -6.39 -18.38
N ARG A 157 -5.26 -7.31 -19.31
CA ARG A 157 -6.66 -7.58 -19.69
C ARG A 157 -7.46 -8.01 -18.45
N MET A 158 -6.99 -9.03 -17.74
CA MET A 158 -7.70 -9.58 -16.58
C MET A 158 -7.86 -8.58 -15.43
N ARG A 159 -6.84 -7.76 -15.16
CA ARG A 159 -6.84 -6.84 -14.01
C ARG A 159 -7.42 -5.47 -14.31
N THR A 160 -7.40 -5.02 -15.57
CA THR A 160 -7.82 -3.67 -15.94
C THR A 160 -8.89 -3.67 -17.02
N ASP A 161 -8.61 -4.24 -18.21
CA ASP A 161 -9.46 -4.04 -19.37
C ASP A 161 -10.81 -4.77 -19.21
N ASP A 162 -10.82 -5.94 -18.54
CA ASP A 162 -12.01 -6.75 -18.24
C ASP A 162 -12.65 -6.37 -16.88
N GLN A 163 -12.11 -5.39 -16.18
CA GLN A 163 -12.59 -4.92 -14.86
C GLN A 163 -13.10 -3.47 -14.97
N PRO A 164 -14.41 -3.26 -15.08
CA PRO A 164 -14.97 -1.93 -15.34
C PRO A 164 -14.56 -0.86 -14.33
N ARG A 165 -14.48 -1.21 -13.04
CA ARG A 165 -14.04 -0.28 -12.00
C ARG A 165 -12.55 0.03 -12.09
N ALA A 166 -11.71 -0.97 -12.38
CA ALA A 166 -10.27 -0.77 -12.54
C ALA A 166 -9.99 0.13 -13.76
N MET A 167 -10.70 -0.06 -14.86
CA MET A 167 -10.61 0.81 -16.04
C MET A 167 -11.01 2.25 -15.69
N LEU A 168 -12.09 2.43 -14.94
CA LEU A 168 -12.48 3.77 -14.48
C LEU A 168 -11.38 4.40 -13.63
N MET A 169 -10.80 3.64 -12.68
CA MET A 169 -9.74 4.16 -11.81
C MET A 169 -8.48 4.54 -12.60
N GLU A 170 -8.09 3.74 -13.59
CA GLU A 170 -6.97 4.06 -14.48
C GLU A 170 -7.21 5.37 -15.24
N GLN A 171 -8.39 5.53 -15.84
CA GLN A 171 -8.74 6.75 -16.57
C GLN A 171 -8.91 7.96 -15.64
N LEU A 172 -9.42 7.74 -14.42
CA LEU A 172 -9.52 8.79 -13.40
C LEU A 172 -8.12 9.32 -13.02
N MET A 173 -7.15 8.44 -12.80
CA MET A 173 -5.78 8.83 -12.51
C MET A 173 -5.17 9.61 -13.69
N ALA A 174 -5.37 9.14 -14.92
CA ALA A 174 -4.90 9.81 -16.13
C ALA A 174 -5.53 11.20 -16.33
N ALA A 175 -6.79 11.37 -15.94
CA ALA A 175 -7.49 12.67 -16.00
C ALA A 175 -7.12 13.60 -14.82
N THR A 176 -6.80 13.04 -13.65
CA THR A 176 -6.46 13.83 -12.46
C THR A 176 -5.10 14.52 -12.58
N PHE A 177 -4.12 13.85 -13.19
CA PHE A 177 -2.77 14.36 -13.32
C PHE A 177 -2.42 14.72 -14.77
N MET A 178 -1.93 15.93 -14.98
CA MET A 178 -1.47 16.40 -16.30
C MET A 178 0.03 16.15 -16.49
N ALA A 179 0.84 16.51 -15.51
CA ALA A 179 2.30 16.42 -15.56
C ALA A 179 2.85 15.28 -14.71
N SER A 180 2.23 15.01 -13.57
CA SER A 180 2.72 13.96 -12.67
C SER A 180 2.74 12.59 -13.36
N PRO A 181 3.87 11.84 -13.26
CA PRO A 181 3.95 10.47 -13.74
C PRO A 181 2.91 9.51 -13.15
N TYR A 182 2.28 9.86 -12.04
CA TYR A 182 1.19 9.07 -11.43
C TYR A 182 -0.05 8.91 -12.31
N ARG A 183 -0.12 9.64 -13.42
CA ARG A 183 -1.13 9.47 -14.47
C ARG A 183 -1.00 8.14 -15.25
N ARG A 184 0.18 7.49 -15.18
CA ARG A 184 0.47 6.27 -15.93
C ARG A 184 0.05 5.04 -15.13
N PRO A 185 -0.53 4.01 -15.77
CA PRO A 185 -0.80 2.74 -15.12
C PRO A 185 0.51 2.00 -14.81
N VAL A 186 0.54 1.31 -13.67
CA VAL A 186 1.73 0.52 -13.27
C VAL A 186 1.99 -0.61 -14.25
N VAL A 187 0.94 -1.27 -14.72
CA VAL A 187 1.05 -2.36 -15.72
C VAL A 187 1.44 -1.86 -17.11
N GLY A 188 1.32 -0.55 -17.36
CA GLY A 188 1.58 0.09 -18.66
C GLY A 188 0.35 0.16 -19.57
N TRP A 189 0.40 1.09 -20.54
CA TRP A 189 -0.59 1.17 -21.61
C TRP A 189 -0.42 0.00 -22.60
N MET A 190 -1.51 -0.58 -23.10
CA MET A 190 -1.46 -1.70 -24.06
C MET A 190 -0.64 -1.34 -25.31
N SER A 191 -0.71 -0.11 -25.80
CA SER A 191 0.10 0.38 -26.93
C SER A 191 1.59 0.26 -26.68
N ASP A 192 2.02 0.62 -25.46
CA ASP A 192 3.43 0.59 -25.05
C ASP A 192 3.90 -0.85 -24.84
N LEU A 193 3.06 -1.69 -24.22
CA LEU A 193 3.33 -3.13 -24.09
C LEU A 193 3.47 -3.83 -25.46
N ASN A 194 2.70 -3.41 -26.45
CA ASN A 194 2.78 -3.96 -27.82
C ASN A 194 4.08 -3.59 -28.53
N SER A 195 4.70 -2.46 -28.20
CA SER A 195 5.93 -1.95 -28.80
C SER A 195 7.18 -2.19 -27.95
N MET A 196 7.02 -2.62 -26.70
CA MET A 196 8.11 -2.84 -25.75
C MET A 196 9.09 -3.90 -26.27
N THR A 197 10.38 -3.61 -26.12
CA THR A 197 11.47 -4.50 -26.57
C THR A 197 12.28 -5.05 -25.38
N PRO A 198 13.01 -6.16 -25.58
CA PRO A 198 13.99 -6.64 -24.59
C PRO A 198 15.02 -5.59 -24.19
N GLY A 199 15.37 -4.70 -25.13
CA GLY A 199 16.31 -3.61 -24.91
C GLY A 199 15.79 -2.61 -23.87
N ASP A 200 14.53 -2.22 -23.96
CA ASP A 200 13.91 -1.25 -23.03
C ASP A 200 13.99 -1.74 -21.59
N VAL A 201 13.70 -3.03 -21.35
CA VAL A 201 13.74 -3.64 -20.03
C VAL A 201 15.17 -3.74 -19.49
N ARG A 202 16.13 -4.14 -20.33
CA ARG A 202 17.55 -4.20 -19.94
C ARG A 202 18.12 -2.83 -19.63
N ASP A 203 17.77 -1.82 -20.41
CA ASP A 203 18.23 -0.44 -20.20
C ASP A 203 17.62 0.14 -18.92
N PHE A 204 16.36 -0.18 -18.62
CA PHE A 204 15.71 0.21 -17.39
C PHE A 204 16.37 -0.43 -16.17
N HIS A 205 16.67 -1.75 -16.21
CA HIS A 205 17.45 -2.44 -15.18
C HIS A 205 18.83 -1.80 -15.01
N LYS A 206 19.60 -1.65 -16.09
CA LYS A 206 20.93 -1.04 -16.06
C LYS A 206 20.92 0.35 -15.48
N ARG A 207 19.89 1.13 -15.74
CA ARG A 207 19.76 2.52 -15.29
C ARG A 207 19.41 2.61 -13.80
N TRP A 208 18.47 1.81 -13.31
CA TRP A 208 17.83 2.03 -12.02
C TRP A 208 18.22 1.02 -10.92
N TYR A 209 18.63 -0.21 -11.30
CA TYR A 209 19.04 -1.23 -10.33
C TYR A 209 20.51 -1.05 -9.96
N VAL A 210 20.77 0.06 -9.28
CA VAL A 210 22.10 0.44 -8.78
C VAL A 210 22.10 0.39 -7.25
N PRO A 211 23.21 -0.02 -6.60
CA PRO A 211 23.26 -0.19 -5.16
C PRO A 211 22.73 0.99 -4.36
N ALA A 212 23.11 2.23 -4.71
CA ALA A 212 22.68 3.43 -4.02
C ALA A 212 21.17 3.72 -4.13
N ASN A 213 20.45 3.01 -5.03
CA ASN A 213 18.99 3.11 -5.22
C ASN A 213 18.24 1.96 -4.56
N ALA A 214 18.91 1.11 -3.78
CA ALA A 214 18.31 -0.10 -3.22
C ALA A 214 18.61 -0.26 -1.73
N ALA A 215 17.68 -0.96 -1.05
CA ALA A 215 17.84 -1.39 0.33
C ALA A 215 17.56 -2.88 0.47
N VAL A 216 18.37 -3.56 1.27
CA VAL A 216 18.08 -4.89 1.79
C VAL A 216 17.43 -4.73 3.16
N VAL A 217 16.25 -5.29 3.34
CA VAL A 217 15.52 -5.31 4.61
C VAL A 217 15.45 -6.75 5.10
N VAL A 218 15.86 -6.99 6.34
CA VAL A 218 15.82 -8.32 6.96
C VAL A 218 15.12 -8.21 8.32
N VAL A 219 14.04 -8.96 8.49
CA VAL A 219 13.29 -9.03 9.75
C VAL A 219 13.10 -10.49 10.14
N GLY A 220 13.32 -10.86 11.40
CA GLY A 220 13.09 -12.21 11.89
C GLY A 220 14.14 -12.69 12.89
N ASP A 221 14.22 -14.02 13.09
CA ASP A 221 15.16 -14.64 14.01
C ASP A 221 16.59 -14.61 13.44
N VAL A 222 17.24 -13.46 13.57
CA VAL A 222 18.53 -13.19 12.93
C VAL A 222 19.53 -12.53 13.90
N ASN A 223 20.82 -12.74 13.63
CA ASN A 223 21.91 -12.00 14.26
C ASN A 223 22.35 -10.85 13.35
N VAL A 224 22.25 -9.62 13.85
CA VAL A 224 22.54 -8.41 13.07
C VAL A 224 23.95 -8.40 12.49
N ASN A 225 24.97 -8.76 13.30
CA ASN A 225 26.35 -8.76 12.84
C ASN A 225 26.59 -9.80 11.73
N GLN A 226 25.95 -10.95 11.83
CA GLN A 226 26.05 -12.00 10.82
C GLN A 226 25.35 -11.57 9.52
N VAL A 227 24.13 -11.01 9.60
CA VAL A 227 23.42 -10.48 8.43
C VAL A 227 24.22 -9.37 7.77
N ARG A 228 24.83 -8.46 8.56
CA ARG A 228 25.71 -7.41 8.03
C ARG A 228 26.92 -7.99 7.30
N ALA A 229 27.57 -9.02 7.85
CA ALA A 229 28.72 -9.66 7.20
C ALA A 229 28.31 -10.31 5.86
N TRP A 230 27.16 -11.00 5.83
CA TRP A 230 26.62 -11.55 4.57
C TRP A 230 26.24 -10.46 3.57
N ALA A 231 25.61 -9.37 4.03
CA ALA A 231 25.26 -8.25 3.17
C ALA A 231 26.49 -7.59 2.54
N GLU A 232 27.57 -7.37 3.30
CA GLU A 232 28.84 -6.86 2.77
C GLU A 232 29.49 -7.83 1.78
N LYS A 233 29.40 -9.14 2.04
CA LYS A 233 29.95 -10.18 1.16
C LYS A 233 29.21 -10.27 -0.18
N TYR A 234 27.87 -10.27 -0.16
CA TYR A 234 27.07 -10.53 -1.35
C TYR A 234 26.61 -9.25 -2.05
N TYR A 235 26.00 -8.32 -1.33
CA TYR A 235 25.51 -7.06 -1.90
C TYR A 235 26.58 -5.98 -1.94
N GLY A 236 27.40 -5.84 -0.90
CA GLY A 236 28.49 -4.87 -0.85
C GLY A 236 29.56 -5.08 -1.92
N SER A 237 29.70 -6.31 -2.46
CA SER A 237 30.62 -6.63 -3.55
C SER A 237 30.12 -6.15 -4.94
N ILE A 238 28.84 -5.81 -5.09
CA ILE A 238 28.28 -5.29 -6.33
C ILE A 238 28.91 -3.93 -6.65
N PRO A 239 29.41 -3.71 -7.87
CA PRO A 239 30.06 -2.45 -8.22
C PRO A 239 29.12 -1.24 -8.01
N ALA A 240 29.64 -0.21 -7.34
CA ALA A 240 28.93 1.06 -7.22
C ALA A 240 28.74 1.70 -8.59
N ARG A 241 27.55 2.26 -8.82
CA ARG A 241 27.21 3.03 -10.00
C ARG A 241 26.49 4.32 -9.61
N ALA A 242 26.65 5.35 -10.42
CA ALA A 242 25.97 6.62 -10.18
C ALA A 242 24.44 6.45 -10.26
N LEU A 243 23.76 7.03 -9.29
CA LEU A 243 22.28 7.11 -9.31
C LEU A 243 21.87 8.12 -10.38
N PRO A 244 20.95 7.75 -11.29
CA PRO A 244 20.41 8.70 -12.26
C PRO A 244 19.73 9.88 -11.57
N GLN A 245 20.00 11.08 -12.07
CA GLN A 245 19.33 12.26 -11.58
C GLN A 245 17.89 12.31 -12.11
N ARG A 246 16.93 12.36 -11.19
CA ARG A 246 15.51 12.58 -11.52
C ARG A 246 15.26 14.07 -11.75
N LYS A 247 14.46 14.37 -12.78
CA LYS A 247 13.97 15.72 -13.02
C LYS A 247 12.55 15.81 -12.44
N PRO A 248 12.32 16.61 -11.39
CA PRO A 248 10.99 16.74 -10.80
C PRO A 248 10.03 17.36 -11.81
N GLN A 249 8.80 16.87 -11.83
CA GLN A 249 7.70 17.43 -12.59
C GLN A 249 6.67 17.99 -11.59
N THR A 250 6.39 19.28 -11.70
CA THR A 250 5.40 19.92 -10.86
C THR A 250 4.03 19.81 -11.52
N GLU A 251 3.08 19.23 -10.82
CA GLU A 251 1.69 19.17 -11.26
C GLU A 251 1.09 20.59 -11.26
N PRO A 252 0.55 21.10 -12.38
CA PRO A 252 -0.06 22.41 -12.41
C PRO A 252 -1.32 22.47 -11.57
N SER A 253 -1.69 23.67 -11.10
CA SER A 253 -2.93 23.89 -10.39
C SER A 253 -4.12 23.50 -11.27
N GLN A 254 -5.09 22.86 -10.69
CA GLN A 254 -6.36 22.57 -11.35
C GLN A 254 -7.27 23.80 -11.23
N ILE A 255 -8.02 24.09 -12.30
CA ILE A 255 -9.01 25.15 -12.36
C ILE A 255 -10.33 24.51 -12.80
N GLY A 256 -11.26 24.37 -11.85
CA GLY A 256 -12.56 23.74 -12.05
C GLY A 256 -12.56 22.22 -12.01
N VAL A 257 -13.74 21.64 -11.95
CA VAL A 257 -13.98 20.19 -11.90
C VAL A 257 -13.60 19.52 -13.21
N ARG A 258 -12.90 18.40 -13.15
CA ARG A 258 -12.75 17.47 -14.28
C ARG A 258 -13.75 16.34 -14.15
N ARG A 259 -14.40 15.97 -15.27
CA ARG A 259 -15.37 14.86 -15.29
C ARG A 259 -15.06 13.92 -16.43
N ILE A 260 -15.09 12.63 -16.14
CA ILE A 260 -14.97 11.55 -17.13
C ILE A 260 -16.08 10.55 -16.95
N GLU A 261 -16.47 9.93 -18.05
CA GLU A 261 -17.41 8.81 -18.09
C GLU A 261 -16.75 7.62 -18.78
N VAL A 262 -16.85 6.45 -18.16
CA VAL A 262 -16.39 5.19 -18.72
C VAL A 262 -17.60 4.31 -18.95
N LYS A 263 -17.84 3.92 -20.20
CA LYS A 263 -18.93 3.03 -20.61
C LYS A 263 -18.40 1.62 -20.76
N GLN A 264 -18.81 0.72 -19.88
CA GLN A 264 -18.36 -0.67 -19.87
C GLN A 264 -19.50 -1.61 -19.44
N PRO A 265 -19.51 -2.87 -19.92
CA PRO A 265 -20.42 -3.87 -19.41
C PRO A 265 -20.26 -4.02 -17.89
N ALA A 266 -21.30 -3.69 -17.13
CA ALA A 266 -21.31 -3.75 -15.67
C ALA A 266 -22.73 -3.90 -15.13
N GLU A 267 -22.87 -4.49 -13.95
CA GLU A 267 -24.18 -4.64 -13.29
C GLU A 267 -24.65 -3.34 -12.65
N GLN A 268 -23.72 -2.54 -12.12
CA GLN A 268 -24.02 -1.33 -11.36
C GLN A 268 -23.16 -0.15 -11.81
N ALA A 269 -23.73 1.04 -11.72
CA ALA A 269 -22.97 2.27 -11.82
C ALA A 269 -22.00 2.41 -10.62
N PHE A 270 -20.94 3.15 -10.82
CA PHE A 270 -19.96 3.43 -9.78
C PHE A 270 -19.43 4.86 -9.95
N ILE A 271 -19.22 5.56 -8.86
CA ILE A 271 -18.57 6.86 -8.83
C ILE A 271 -17.27 6.80 -8.05
N ALA A 272 -16.25 7.48 -8.57
CA ALA A 272 -15.02 7.78 -7.87
C ALA A 272 -14.71 9.28 -7.99
N MET A 273 -14.42 9.91 -6.86
CA MET A 273 -14.10 11.32 -6.74
C MET A 273 -12.70 11.45 -6.16
N ALA A 274 -11.79 12.05 -6.91
CA ALA A 274 -10.40 12.25 -6.51
C ALA A 274 -10.14 13.72 -6.22
N TYR A 275 -9.69 14.02 -5.01
CA TYR A 275 -9.26 15.35 -4.58
C TYR A 275 -7.76 15.36 -4.39
N ARG A 276 -7.06 16.33 -4.97
CA ARG A 276 -5.62 16.49 -4.76
C ARG A 276 -5.34 17.05 -3.38
N THR A 277 -4.46 16.39 -2.65
CA THR A 277 -4.15 16.69 -1.25
C THR A 277 -2.64 16.73 -1.01
N PRO A 278 -2.16 17.34 0.08
CA PRO A 278 -0.75 17.35 0.42
C PRO A 278 -0.23 15.95 0.76
N THR A 279 1.07 15.75 0.49
CA THR A 279 1.81 14.53 0.83
C THR A 279 2.61 14.78 2.10
N LEU A 280 2.59 13.82 3.03
CA LEU A 280 3.42 13.83 4.24
C LEU A 280 4.90 13.67 3.83
N LYS A 281 5.71 14.68 4.12
CA LYS A 281 7.13 14.71 3.75
C LYS A 281 8.07 14.39 4.91
N SER A 282 7.62 14.61 6.14
CA SER A 282 8.42 14.38 7.34
C SER A 282 7.54 14.05 8.52
N VAL A 283 8.05 13.20 9.44
CA VAL A 283 7.44 12.93 10.75
C VAL A 283 8.27 13.54 11.90
N ASP A 284 9.48 14.06 11.60
CA ASP A 284 10.38 14.65 12.61
C ASP A 284 10.17 16.17 12.76
N LYS A 285 9.92 16.86 11.65
CA LYS A 285 9.79 18.31 11.59
C LYS A 285 8.58 18.68 10.72
N LEU A 286 7.39 18.46 11.29
CA LEU A 286 6.13 18.70 10.58
C LEU A 286 5.99 20.16 10.16
N GLN A 287 5.83 20.36 8.86
CA GLN A 287 5.37 21.61 8.30
C GLN A 287 3.82 21.68 8.34
N ALA A 288 3.25 22.81 7.97
CA ALA A 288 1.79 22.97 7.93
C ALA A 288 1.11 21.91 7.04
N GLU A 289 1.66 21.67 5.85
CA GLU A 289 1.15 20.68 4.90
C GLU A 289 1.23 19.24 5.46
N ASP A 290 2.27 18.91 6.24
CA ASP A 290 2.39 17.59 6.89
C ASP A 290 1.27 17.36 7.92
N LYS A 291 0.95 18.39 8.71
CA LYS A 291 -0.16 18.33 9.69
C LYS A 291 -1.52 18.22 8.98
N GLU A 292 -1.69 18.92 7.87
CA GLU A 292 -2.89 18.81 7.03
C GLU A 292 -3.03 17.41 6.42
N ALA A 293 -1.93 16.78 5.95
CA ALA A 293 -1.95 15.40 5.47
C ALA A 293 -2.40 14.43 6.58
N LEU A 294 -1.90 14.60 7.82
CA LEU A 294 -2.34 13.80 8.96
C LEU A 294 -3.84 14.02 9.29
N ALA A 295 -4.31 15.26 9.27
CA ALA A 295 -5.72 15.57 9.49
C ALA A 295 -6.62 14.98 8.39
N LEU A 296 -6.17 14.95 7.12
CA LEU A 296 -6.88 14.28 6.02
C LEU A 296 -6.94 12.76 6.20
N LEU A 297 -5.89 12.16 6.73
CA LEU A 297 -5.90 10.73 7.06
C LEU A 297 -6.92 10.44 8.16
N VAL A 298 -6.99 11.29 9.20
CA VAL A 298 -8.03 11.20 10.26
C VAL A 298 -9.43 11.41 9.67
N LEU A 299 -9.61 12.40 8.79
CA LEU A 299 -10.88 12.64 8.10
C LEU A 299 -11.36 11.38 7.34
N SER A 300 -10.45 10.72 6.61
CA SER A 300 -10.80 9.47 5.92
C SER A 300 -11.28 8.40 6.89
N ALA A 301 -10.62 8.23 8.03
CA ALA A 301 -11.00 7.25 9.03
C ALA A 301 -12.33 7.60 9.75
N VAL A 302 -12.64 8.88 9.94
CA VAL A 302 -13.96 9.34 10.44
C VAL A 302 -15.07 8.99 9.45
N LEU A 303 -14.79 9.11 8.15
CA LEU A 303 -15.77 8.84 7.11
C LEU A 303 -16.00 7.34 6.90
N ASP A 304 -14.94 6.52 6.87
CA ASP A 304 -15.03 5.09 6.52
C ASP A 304 -13.96 4.20 7.22
N GLY A 305 -13.44 4.59 8.38
CA GLY A 305 -12.38 3.82 9.06
C GLY A 305 -12.86 2.61 9.85
N TYR A 306 -14.17 2.41 10.05
CA TYR A 306 -14.70 1.34 10.88
C TYR A 306 -16.16 1.01 10.52
N ASP A 307 -16.66 -0.13 10.99
CA ASP A 307 -18.06 -0.51 10.79
C ASP A 307 -19.01 0.44 11.53
N GLY A 308 -19.96 1.02 10.79
CA GLY A 308 -20.81 2.09 11.30
C GLY A 308 -20.17 3.48 11.31
N ALA A 309 -19.11 3.72 10.49
CA ALA A 309 -18.58 5.04 10.22
C ALA A 309 -19.60 5.94 9.48
N ARG A 310 -19.29 7.23 9.32
CA ARG A 310 -20.26 8.21 8.79
C ARG A 310 -20.86 7.83 7.45
N LEU A 311 -20.04 7.39 6.49
CA LEU A 311 -20.55 7.03 5.15
C LEU A 311 -21.46 5.81 5.20
N GLU A 312 -21.11 4.81 6.00
CA GLU A 312 -21.95 3.62 6.20
C GLU A 312 -23.32 4.01 6.76
N ARG A 313 -23.35 4.74 7.86
CA ARG A 313 -24.61 5.15 8.50
C ARG A 313 -25.45 6.06 7.60
N ALA A 314 -24.85 7.11 7.04
CA ALA A 314 -25.59 8.13 6.30
C ALA A 314 -26.01 7.64 4.90
N LEU A 315 -25.16 6.96 4.14
CA LEU A 315 -25.45 6.64 2.75
C LEU A 315 -25.99 5.23 2.57
N VAL A 316 -25.45 4.24 3.32
CA VAL A 316 -25.79 2.83 3.14
C VAL A 316 -26.98 2.43 4.03
N GLN A 317 -27.00 2.89 5.28
CA GLN A 317 -28.12 2.64 6.19
C GLN A 317 -29.22 3.70 6.06
N GLY A 318 -28.91 4.89 5.51
CA GLY A 318 -29.85 5.98 5.28
C GLY A 318 -30.19 6.81 6.51
N GLU A 319 -29.35 6.77 7.55
CA GLU A 319 -29.54 7.55 8.78
C GLU A 319 -29.54 9.05 8.49
N GLY A 320 -30.60 9.75 8.90
CA GLY A 320 -30.74 11.19 8.67
C GLY A 320 -31.03 11.60 7.22
N GLN A 321 -31.27 10.65 6.31
CA GLN A 321 -31.63 10.93 4.93
C GLN A 321 -33.17 10.91 4.74
N ALA A 322 -33.73 12.01 4.25
CA ALA A 322 -35.19 12.13 4.00
C ALA A 322 -35.69 11.06 3.01
N ASN A 323 -34.85 10.62 2.06
CA ASN A 323 -35.18 9.64 1.03
C ASN A 323 -34.60 8.25 1.30
N GLY A 324 -34.19 7.96 2.55
CA GLY A 324 -33.61 6.68 2.96
C GLY A 324 -32.20 6.41 2.35
N ARG A 325 -31.87 5.15 2.18
CA ARG A 325 -30.60 4.68 1.65
C ARG A 325 -30.29 5.26 0.26
N VAL A 326 -29.08 5.79 0.08
CA VAL A 326 -28.61 6.44 -1.17
C VAL A 326 -27.63 5.55 -1.93
N ALA A 327 -26.83 4.77 -1.21
CA ALA A 327 -25.80 3.93 -1.80
C ALA A 327 -25.88 2.48 -1.31
N ASP A 328 -25.45 1.54 -2.16
CA ASP A 328 -25.21 0.14 -1.77
C ASP A 328 -23.88 0.00 -1.06
N SER A 329 -22.91 0.83 -1.43
CA SER A 329 -21.63 0.99 -0.73
C SER A 329 -21.10 2.41 -0.92
N ALA A 330 -20.39 2.90 0.10
CA ALA A 330 -19.67 4.16 0.04
C ALA A 330 -18.35 4.01 0.79
N GLY A 331 -17.29 4.67 0.31
CA GLY A 331 -15.99 4.56 0.92
C GLY A 331 -15.15 5.81 0.78
N SER A 332 -14.14 5.94 1.63
CA SER A 332 -13.11 6.97 1.55
C SER A 332 -11.72 6.38 1.77
N SER A 333 -10.73 6.99 1.13
CA SER A 333 -9.31 6.67 1.38
C SER A 333 -8.46 7.92 1.22
N ALA A 334 -7.42 8.03 2.04
CA ALA A 334 -6.41 9.07 1.95
C ALA A 334 -5.04 8.41 1.90
N ASN A 335 -4.37 8.49 0.76
CA ASN A 335 -2.96 8.11 0.69
C ASN A 335 -2.13 9.38 0.92
N ILE A 336 -1.45 9.46 2.05
CA ILE A 336 -0.66 10.63 2.44
C ILE A 336 0.84 10.45 2.20
N MET A 337 1.31 9.26 1.85
CA MET A 337 2.72 8.96 1.59
C MET A 337 2.94 8.63 0.12
N GLY A 338 4.01 9.16 -0.45
CA GLY A 338 4.38 8.91 -1.83
C GLY A 338 5.48 9.86 -2.30
N ARG A 339 6.18 9.47 -3.36
CA ARG A 339 7.17 10.33 -4.03
C ARG A 339 6.50 11.39 -4.92
N GLY A 340 5.25 11.15 -5.31
CA GLY A 340 4.40 12.05 -6.09
C GLY A 340 3.27 12.67 -5.26
N PRO A 341 2.33 13.38 -5.93
CA PRO A 341 1.21 14.03 -5.27
C PRO A 341 0.20 13.02 -4.72
N SER A 342 -0.38 13.35 -3.56
CA SER A 342 -1.38 12.54 -2.88
C SER A 342 -2.80 12.82 -3.35
N LEU A 343 -3.70 11.86 -3.10
CA LEU A 343 -5.12 11.97 -3.35
C LEU A 343 -5.94 11.57 -2.14
N PHE A 344 -7.04 12.28 -1.93
CA PHE A 344 -8.15 11.82 -1.12
C PHE A 344 -9.25 11.33 -2.07
N MET A 345 -9.68 10.09 -1.86
CA MET A 345 -10.69 9.44 -2.71
C MET A 345 -11.99 9.27 -1.95
N LEU A 346 -13.09 9.53 -2.65
CA LEU A 346 -14.44 9.12 -2.24
C LEU A 346 -15.03 8.23 -3.33
N THR A 347 -15.68 7.15 -2.95
CA THR A 347 -16.29 6.20 -3.89
C THR A 347 -17.70 5.84 -3.46
N GLY A 348 -18.50 5.38 -4.43
CA GLY A 348 -19.83 4.90 -4.09
C GLY A 348 -20.51 4.14 -5.22
N VAL A 349 -21.41 3.25 -4.82
CA VAL A 349 -22.32 2.49 -5.70
C VAL A 349 -23.74 2.97 -5.41
N PRO A 350 -24.49 3.51 -6.36
CA PRO A 350 -25.87 3.92 -6.14
C PRO A 350 -26.75 2.75 -5.68
N ALA A 351 -27.62 2.99 -4.70
CA ALA A 351 -28.66 2.05 -4.31
C ALA A 351 -29.73 1.95 -5.42
N GLN A 352 -30.55 0.91 -5.37
CA GLN A 352 -31.63 0.73 -6.33
C GLN A 352 -32.54 1.97 -6.41
N GLY A 353 -32.77 2.47 -7.63
CA GLY A 353 -33.56 3.67 -7.88
C GLY A 353 -32.85 4.99 -7.60
N LYS A 354 -31.57 4.97 -7.23
CA LYS A 354 -30.73 6.15 -7.05
C LYS A 354 -29.76 6.31 -8.23
N THR A 355 -29.29 7.54 -8.40
CA THR A 355 -28.35 7.91 -9.47
C THR A 355 -26.95 8.15 -8.92
N VAL A 356 -25.96 8.18 -9.78
CA VAL A 356 -24.58 8.61 -9.45
C VAL A 356 -24.58 10.03 -8.89
N ALA A 357 -25.44 10.92 -9.41
CA ALA A 357 -25.54 12.29 -8.92
C ALA A 357 -26.07 12.36 -7.47
N ASP A 358 -27.00 11.47 -7.10
CA ASP A 358 -27.48 11.39 -5.72
C ASP A 358 -26.36 10.98 -4.76
N VAL A 359 -25.52 10.01 -5.18
CA VAL A 359 -24.36 9.56 -4.40
C VAL A 359 -23.29 10.65 -4.30
N GLU A 360 -22.98 11.34 -5.41
CA GLU A 360 -22.04 12.50 -5.40
C GLU A 360 -22.52 13.56 -4.41
N ALA A 361 -23.79 13.95 -4.50
CA ALA A 361 -24.36 14.94 -3.61
C ALA A 361 -24.30 14.52 -2.13
N ALA A 362 -24.60 13.25 -1.83
CA ALA A 362 -24.54 12.72 -0.47
C ALA A 362 -23.11 12.65 0.07
N LEU A 363 -22.11 12.24 -0.73
CA LEU A 363 -20.70 12.24 -0.35
C LEU A 363 -20.21 13.67 -0.05
N ARG A 364 -20.51 14.63 -0.93
CA ARG A 364 -20.18 16.05 -0.70
C ARG A 364 -20.85 16.61 0.55
N ALA A 365 -22.10 16.21 0.83
CA ALA A 365 -22.82 16.65 2.01
C ALA A 365 -22.14 16.15 3.31
N GLN A 366 -21.58 14.94 3.34
CA GLN A 366 -20.83 14.44 4.49
C GLN A 366 -19.54 15.22 4.73
N ILE A 367 -18.80 15.56 3.67
CA ILE A 367 -17.62 16.43 3.78
C ILE A 367 -18.04 17.81 4.29
N LYS A 368 -19.08 18.40 3.70
CA LYS A 368 -19.59 19.71 4.12
C LYS A 368 -20.01 19.70 5.61
N LYS A 369 -20.67 18.65 6.07
CA LYS A 369 -21.04 18.50 7.47
C LYS A 369 -19.80 18.52 8.38
N VAL A 370 -18.70 17.85 7.99
CA VAL A 370 -17.45 17.93 8.76
C VAL A 370 -16.85 19.34 8.70
N ALA A 371 -16.89 19.99 7.54
CA ALA A 371 -16.38 21.36 7.38
C ALA A 371 -17.16 22.39 8.20
N ASP A 372 -18.48 22.22 8.36
CA ASP A 372 -19.33 23.13 9.11
C ASP A 372 -19.30 22.85 10.62
N GLU A 373 -19.42 21.59 11.02
CA GLU A 373 -19.69 21.15 12.40
C GLU A 373 -18.44 20.54 13.10
N GLY A 374 -17.43 20.09 12.34
CA GLY A 374 -16.29 19.33 12.88
C GLY A 374 -16.64 17.87 13.17
N VAL A 375 -15.84 17.26 14.04
CA VAL A 375 -15.96 15.87 14.50
C VAL A 375 -16.21 15.86 16.01
N GLN A 376 -17.16 15.06 16.48
CA GLN A 376 -17.42 14.93 17.89
C GLN A 376 -16.25 14.26 18.62
N ALA A 377 -16.00 14.65 19.87
CA ALA A 377 -14.84 14.19 20.62
C ALA A 377 -14.78 12.65 20.78
N ASP A 378 -15.92 12.03 21.05
CA ASP A 378 -16.03 10.57 21.19
C ASP A 378 -15.79 9.82 19.87
N GLU A 379 -16.24 10.38 18.76
CA GLU A 379 -16.00 9.83 17.42
C GLU A 379 -14.52 9.92 17.05
N LEU A 380 -13.88 11.07 17.31
CA LEU A 380 -12.45 11.27 17.06
C LEU A 380 -11.60 10.30 17.89
N GLU A 381 -11.89 10.16 19.18
CA GLU A 381 -11.16 9.24 20.07
C GLU A 381 -11.39 7.77 19.69
N ARG A 382 -12.56 7.40 19.19
CA ARG A 382 -12.84 6.06 18.66
C ARG A 382 -11.95 5.74 17.46
N VAL A 383 -11.87 6.64 16.50
CA VAL A 383 -11.00 6.49 15.30
C VAL A 383 -9.54 6.32 15.70
N LYS A 384 -9.04 7.17 16.59
CA LYS A 384 -7.67 7.09 17.09
C LYS A 384 -7.39 5.77 17.82
N THR A 385 -8.33 5.32 18.66
CA THR A 385 -8.21 4.06 19.39
C THR A 385 -8.15 2.86 18.44
N GLN A 386 -8.99 2.84 17.42
CA GLN A 386 -8.99 1.76 16.42
C GLN A 386 -7.69 1.72 15.62
N TRP A 387 -7.14 2.87 15.23
CA TRP A 387 -5.84 2.91 14.57
C TRP A 387 -4.72 2.37 15.44
N MET A 388 -4.73 2.73 16.72
CA MET A 388 -3.75 2.20 17.66
C MET A 388 -3.84 0.68 17.77
N ALA A 389 -5.06 0.13 17.81
CA ALA A 389 -5.28 -1.31 17.87
C ALA A 389 -4.82 -2.01 16.58
N SER A 390 -5.18 -1.49 15.40
CA SER A 390 -4.77 -2.07 14.10
C SER A 390 -3.25 -2.11 13.97
N ASN A 391 -2.56 -1.05 14.38
CA ASN A 391 -1.11 -0.97 14.34
C ASN A 391 -0.42 -2.01 15.25
N VAL A 392 -0.99 -2.30 16.42
CA VAL A 392 -0.48 -3.37 17.30
C VAL A 392 -0.53 -4.72 16.57
N TYR A 393 -1.63 -5.02 15.86
CA TYR A 393 -1.76 -6.26 15.09
C TYR A 393 -0.82 -6.35 13.90
N GLU A 394 -0.57 -5.24 13.20
CA GLU A 394 0.39 -5.21 12.08
C GLU A 394 1.82 -5.52 12.54
N ARG A 395 2.20 -5.06 13.73
CA ARG A 395 3.51 -5.37 14.34
C ARG A 395 3.71 -6.84 14.68
N ASP A 396 2.65 -7.63 14.76
CA ASP A 396 2.77 -9.07 14.98
C ASP A 396 3.25 -9.82 13.73
N SER A 397 3.10 -9.24 12.55
CA SER A 397 3.55 -9.84 11.30
C SER A 397 5.00 -9.45 10.99
N VAL A 398 5.90 -10.45 10.90
CA VAL A 398 7.29 -10.25 10.45
C VAL A 398 7.33 -9.66 9.02
N MET A 399 6.40 -10.11 8.16
CA MET A 399 6.24 -9.57 6.80
C MET A 399 5.80 -8.11 6.84
N GLY A 400 4.77 -7.77 7.64
CA GLY A 400 4.30 -6.39 7.79
C GLY A 400 5.40 -5.45 8.29
N GLN A 401 6.18 -5.87 9.30
CA GLN A 401 7.33 -5.10 9.77
C GLN A 401 8.36 -4.84 8.66
N ALA A 402 8.69 -5.87 7.85
CA ALA A 402 9.65 -5.73 6.74
C ALA A 402 9.12 -4.80 5.63
N GLN A 403 7.83 -4.88 5.32
CA GLN A 403 7.17 -4.00 4.35
C GLN A 403 7.16 -2.54 4.84
N ASN A 404 6.80 -2.29 6.09
CA ASN A 404 6.80 -0.95 6.68
C ASN A 404 8.18 -0.30 6.66
N LEU A 405 9.22 -1.03 7.08
CA LEU A 405 10.60 -0.54 7.05
C LEU A 405 11.07 -0.20 5.63
N GLY A 406 10.75 -1.05 4.66
CA GLY A 406 11.06 -0.79 3.25
C GLY A 406 10.32 0.43 2.72
N ASN A 407 9.04 0.57 3.03
CA ASN A 407 8.22 1.69 2.60
C ASN A 407 8.72 3.01 3.22
N TYR A 408 9.04 3.05 4.52
CA TYR A 408 9.62 4.24 5.15
C TYR A 408 10.95 4.62 4.50
N TRP A 409 11.81 3.64 4.19
CA TRP A 409 13.04 3.92 3.48
C TRP A 409 12.79 4.50 2.08
N ILE A 410 11.82 3.98 1.32
CA ILE A 410 11.43 4.51 0.00
C ILE A 410 11.04 5.99 0.09
N GLN A 411 10.30 6.35 1.14
CA GLN A 411 9.78 7.71 1.37
C GLN A 411 10.79 8.65 2.04
N ASN A 412 12.03 8.20 2.29
CA ASN A 412 13.05 8.91 3.10
C ASN A 412 12.58 9.26 4.51
N MET A 413 11.69 8.46 5.07
CA MET A 413 11.28 8.58 6.47
C MET A 413 12.28 7.88 7.40
N PRO A 414 12.38 8.27 8.66
CA PRO A 414 13.19 7.57 9.65
C PRO A 414 12.61 6.18 9.94
N LEU A 415 13.44 5.26 10.44
CA LEU A 415 13.01 3.88 10.72
C LEU A 415 12.01 3.76 11.88
N ASP A 416 11.93 4.76 12.74
CA ASP A 416 10.92 4.92 13.79
C ASP A 416 9.72 5.77 13.36
N ALA A 417 9.54 5.92 12.04
CA ALA A 417 8.47 6.74 11.46
C ALA A 417 7.08 6.31 11.93
N GLU A 418 6.86 5.02 12.14
CA GLU A 418 5.58 4.50 12.61
C GLU A 418 5.21 5.05 13.99
N ASP A 419 6.11 4.97 14.96
CA ASP A 419 5.86 5.49 16.31
C ASP A 419 5.63 7.00 16.31
N LYS A 420 6.42 7.74 15.51
CA LYS A 420 6.26 9.18 15.34
C LYS A 420 4.94 9.53 14.67
N LEU A 421 4.57 8.82 13.59
CA LEU A 421 3.30 8.99 12.89
C LEU A 421 2.12 8.80 13.86
N LEU A 422 2.12 7.72 14.63
CA LEU A 422 1.08 7.45 15.61
C LEU A 422 1.03 8.52 16.71
N ALA A 423 2.20 8.99 17.18
CA ALA A 423 2.27 10.07 18.16
C ALA A 423 1.67 11.39 17.60
N GLU A 424 1.93 11.71 16.35
CA GLU A 424 1.36 12.90 15.70
C GLU A 424 -0.14 12.76 15.40
N LEU A 425 -0.58 11.59 14.95
CA LEU A 425 -2.01 11.31 14.73
C LEU A 425 -2.85 11.48 16.00
N ARG A 426 -2.30 11.13 17.16
CA ARG A 426 -2.98 11.37 18.46
C ARG A 426 -3.22 12.85 18.75
N LYS A 427 -2.39 13.75 18.23
CA LYS A 427 -2.49 15.20 18.44
C LYS A 427 -3.50 15.88 17.53
N VAL A 428 -3.92 15.22 16.44
CA VAL A 428 -4.92 15.78 15.52
C VAL A 428 -6.20 16.09 16.26
N THR A 429 -6.70 17.32 16.10
CA THR A 429 -7.90 17.82 16.76
C THR A 429 -9.11 17.84 15.82
N SER A 430 -10.30 18.03 16.36
CA SER A 430 -11.53 18.26 15.58
C SER A 430 -11.39 19.50 14.69
N ASP A 431 -10.75 20.55 15.17
CA ASP A 431 -10.52 21.78 14.41
C ASP A 431 -9.58 21.56 13.22
N ASP A 432 -8.55 20.72 13.38
CA ASP A 432 -7.66 20.34 12.26
C ASP A 432 -8.45 19.60 11.18
N VAL A 433 -9.30 18.63 11.56
CA VAL A 433 -10.12 17.85 10.63
C VAL A 433 -11.16 18.76 9.95
N LYS A 434 -11.78 19.66 10.69
CA LYS A 434 -12.70 20.67 10.16
C LYS A 434 -12.02 21.57 9.15
N ALA A 435 -10.84 22.06 9.46
CA ALA A 435 -10.07 22.96 8.59
C ALA A 435 -9.71 22.30 7.25
N VAL A 436 -9.23 21.05 7.25
CA VAL A 436 -8.89 20.35 6.00
C VAL A 436 -10.13 19.97 5.19
N ALA A 437 -11.26 19.64 5.85
CA ALA A 437 -12.52 19.41 5.17
C ALA A 437 -13.03 20.66 4.45
N ALA A 438 -12.83 21.85 5.01
CA ALA A 438 -13.17 23.11 4.38
C ALA A 438 -12.20 23.50 3.24
N LYS A 439 -10.92 23.13 3.35
CA LYS A 439 -9.85 23.58 2.44
C LYS A 439 -9.73 22.76 1.15
N TYR A 440 -9.82 21.42 1.23
CA TYR A 440 -9.36 20.52 0.17
C TYR A 440 -10.46 19.94 -0.73
N PHE A 441 -11.73 20.18 -0.43
CA PHE A 441 -12.84 19.52 -1.13
C PHE A 441 -13.63 20.49 -2.04
N GLY A 442 -12.95 21.54 -2.51
CA GLY A 442 -13.46 22.44 -3.54
C GLY A 442 -13.40 21.86 -4.95
N ASP A 443 -14.08 22.53 -5.87
CA ASP A 443 -14.17 22.11 -7.27
C ASP A 443 -12.82 22.19 -8.01
N ASP A 444 -11.93 23.08 -7.58
CA ASP A 444 -10.60 23.25 -8.19
C ASP A 444 -9.60 22.12 -7.83
N GLN A 445 -9.98 21.16 -7.00
CA GLN A 445 -9.18 19.99 -6.67
C GLN A 445 -9.82 18.69 -7.12
N LEU A 446 -11.04 18.74 -7.66
CA LEU A 446 -11.87 17.57 -7.89
C LEU A 446 -11.78 17.02 -9.31
N THR A 447 -11.54 15.73 -9.42
CA THR A 447 -11.81 14.94 -10.62
C THR A 447 -12.86 13.88 -10.29
N VAL A 448 -13.93 13.81 -11.09
CA VAL A 448 -15.02 12.84 -10.94
C VAL A 448 -14.98 11.85 -12.10
N GLY A 449 -14.96 10.58 -11.77
CA GLY A 449 -15.11 9.48 -12.72
C GLY A 449 -16.40 8.71 -12.47
N THR A 450 -17.15 8.45 -13.53
CA THR A 450 -18.41 7.71 -13.49
C THR A 450 -18.34 6.49 -14.38
N LEU A 451 -18.60 5.31 -13.83
CA LEU A 451 -18.86 4.10 -14.59
C LEU A 451 -20.33 4.09 -15.02
N VAL A 452 -20.57 4.13 -16.32
CA VAL A 452 -21.89 4.05 -16.92
C VAL A 452 -22.12 2.61 -17.41
N PRO A 453 -22.96 1.82 -16.72
CA PRO A 453 -23.18 0.42 -17.07
C PRO A 453 -23.69 0.25 -18.49
N GLN A 454 -23.10 -0.68 -19.22
CA GLN A 454 -23.58 -1.18 -20.49
C GLN A 454 -24.11 -2.60 -20.31
N PRO A 455 -24.99 -3.08 -21.20
CA PRO A 455 -25.49 -4.44 -21.12
C PRO A 455 -24.36 -5.47 -21.06
N LEU A 456 -24.51 -6.44 -20.16
CA LEU A 456 -23.58 -7.56 -20.07
C LEU A 456 -23.70 -8.45 -21.32
N PRO A 457 -22.58 -9.00 -21.83
CA PRO A 457 -22.63 -9.98 -22.90
C PRO A 457 -23.51 -11.17 -22.53
N ALA A 458 -24.24 -11.73 -23.50
CA ALA A 458 -25.09 -12.89 -23.26
C ALA A 458 -24.28 -14.07 -22.69
N GLY A 459 -24.75 -14.64 -21.58
CA GLY A 459 -24.06 -15.74 -20.87
C GLY A 459 -23.00 -15.31 -19.86
N SER A 460 -22.80 -14.01 -19.61
CA SER A 460 -21.92 -13.53 -18.54
C SER A 460 -22.42 -14.03 -17.19
N LYS A 461 -21.51 -14.56 -16.35
CA LYS A 461 -21.83 -14.88 -14.95
C LYS A 461 -21.90 -13.60 -14.15
N PRO A 462 -22.83 -13.48 -13.16
CA PRO A 462 -22.85 -12.36 -12.24
C PRO A 462 -21.47 -12.19 -11.59
N GLN A 463 -20.91 -10.99 -11.64
CA GLN A 463 -19.71 -10.68 -10.86
C GLN A 463 -20.13 -10.66 -9.38
N ARG A 464 -19.42 -11.40 -8.53
CA ARG A 464 -19.63 -11.29 -7.08
C ARG A 464 -19.45 -9.83 -6.67
N PRO A 465 -20.36 -9.26 -5.86
CA PRO A 465 -20.13 -7.95 -5.28
C PRO A 465 -18.79 -7.98 -4.55
N MET A 466 -17.87 -7.11 -4.90
CA MET A 466 -16.66 -6.92 -4.11
C MET A 466 -17.09 -6.42 -2.74
N SER A 467 -16.84 -7.19 -1.69
CA SER A 467 -17.12 -6.78 -0.31
C SER A 467 -16.17 -5.63 0.03
N GLY A 468 -16.75 -4.47 0.31
CA GLY A 468 -16.05 -3.18 0.29
C GLY A 468 -15.08 -2.93 1.41
N LYS A 469 -14.12 -3.68 1.73
CA LYS A 469 -12.91 -3.32 2.52
C LYS A 469 -11.74 -4.28 2.26
N ALA A 470 -12.01 -5.56 2.01
CA ALA A 470 -10.96 -6.55 1.80
C ALA A 470 -10.43 -6.62 0.38
N ASP A 471 -11.17 -6.09 -0.61
CA ASP A 471 -10.84 -6.24 -2.02
C ASP A 471 -10.21 -4.98 -2.64
N ALA A 472 -10.33 -3.82 -2.01
CA ALA A 472 -9.61 -2.61 -2.43
C ALA A 472 -8.09 -2.76 -2.22
N ASP A 473 -7.69 -3.49 -1.18
CA ASP A 473 -6.28 -3.78 -0.87
C ASP A 473 -5.71 -4.89 -1.77
N LYS A 474 -6.55 -5.83 -2.23
CA LYS A 474 -6.16 -6.93 -3.14
C LYS A 474 -6.16 -6.54 -4.63
N SER A 475 -6.89 -5.50 -5.02
CA SER A 475 -6.88 -4.99 -6.40
C SER A 475 -5.75 -4.00 -6.66
N MET A 476 -4.96 -3.70 -5.63
CA MET A 476 -3.79 -2.83 -5.71
C MET A 476 -2.45 -3.59 -5.64
N HIS A 477 -2.49 -4.92 -5.75
CA HIS A 477 -1.30 -5.79 -5.84
C HIS A 477 -1.23 -6.48 -7.18
#